data_e258c26a83838a96f96446fcc2d17742
#
_entry.id   e258c26a83838a96f96446fcc2d17742
#
_cell.length_a   1.000
_cell.length_b   1.000
_cell.length_c   1.000
_cell.angle_alpha   90.00
_cell.angle_beta   90.00
_cell.angle_gamma   90.00
#
_symmetry.space_group_name_H-M   'P 1'
#
loop_
_entity.id
_entity.type
_entity.pdbx_description
1 polymer ?
#
loop_
_entity_poly.entity_id
_entity_poly.type
_entity_poly.pdbx_seq_one_letter_code
_entity_poly.pdbx_strand_id
1 'polypeptide(L)'
;DPVIDEKTLVIAVSQSGETIDTLEALKYAKRQGAKCLSVINVKGSSIARESDYVLYTAAGPEIAVASTKAYTTQLSVFYLVVAKMALLRGVYTEEQTKSFIAELERVPEVMQKVLEKRRDIHVIAKKILEAKDLFMIGRGLDYSILLEGSLKLKEVSYIHSEAYASGELKHGPIALITTNTPVVATVTQEKLMSKELSNIKEVKSRGADIVLFIKEALSGDLDTEYQVIKLPDMQDEFMVLPASVALQLL
;
A
#
# COMPACT_ATOMS: atom_id res chain seq x y z
N ASP A 1 0.14 -27.18 -6.62
CA ASP A 1 0.58 -27.25 -5.23
C ASP A 1 1.81 -26.35 -5.06
N PRO A 2 1.90 -25.55 -3.99
CA PRO A 2 3.09 -24.74 -3.74
C PRO A 2 4.29 -25.64 -3.40
N VAL A 3 5.48 -25.19 -3.78
CA VAL A 3 6.74 -25.86 -3.43
C VAL A 3 7.13 -25.46 -2.01
N ILE A 4 6.83 -26.31 -1.03
CA ILE A 4 7.07 -26.08 0.40
C ILE A 4 7.80 -27.30 0.98
N ASP A 5 8.83 -27.03 1.79
CA ASP A 5 9.65 -28.02 2.48
C ASP A 5 10.10 -27.51 3.87
N GLU A 6 10.94 -28.29 4.55
CA GLU A 6 11.48 -27.96 5.87
C GLU A 6 12.41 -26.74 5.88
N LYS A 7 12.86 -26.24 4.73
CA LYS A 7 13.68 -25.02 4.58
C LYS A 7 12.84 -23.78 4.30
N THR A 8 11.54 -23.94 4.16
CA THR A 8 10.58 -22.87 3.85
C THR A 8 10.12 -22.17 5.14
N LEU A 9 10.11 -20.85 5.13
CA LEU A 9 9.39 -20.03 6.11
C LEU A 9 8.10 -19.51 5.47
N VAL A 10 6.97 -19.88 6.02
CA VAL A 10 5.66 -19.34 5.62
C VAL A 10 5.26 -18.22 6.57
N ILE A 11 4.89 -17.07 6.02
CA ILE A 11 4.42 -15.92 6.80
C ILE A 11 2.92 -15.75 6.53
N ALA A 12 2.09 -16.02 7.54
CA ALA A 12 0.65 -15.80 7.49
C ALA A 12 0.31 -14.40 8.03
N VAL A 13 -0.47 -13.63 7.28
CA VAL A 13 -0.89 -12.29 7.67
C VAL A 13 -2.40 -12.25 7.80
N SER A 14 -2.90 -11.84 8.97
CA SER A 14 -4.33 -11.73 9.20
C SER A 14 -4.61 -10.72 10.30
N GLN A 15 -5.61 -9.86 10.11
CA GLN A 15 -6.04 -8.95 11.16
C GLN A 15 -6.71 -9.72 12.32
N SER A 16 -7.74 -10.51 12.01
CA SER A 16 -8.51 -11.28 13.01
C SER A 16 -7.79 -12.53 13.49
N GLY A 17 -6.94 -13.13 12.63
CA GLY A 17 -6.35 -14.44 12.88
C GLY A 17 -7.35 -15.60 12.81
N GLU A 18 -8.56 -15.35 12.26
CA GLU A 18 -9.63 -16.35 12.11
C GLU A 18 -10.02 -16.61 10.66
N THR A 19 -9.27 -16.07 9.70
CA THR A 19 -9.51 -16.28 8.26
C THR A 19 -9.26 -17.75 7.91
N ILE A 20 -10.31 -18.48 7.56
CA ILE A 20 -10.26 -19.94 7.36
C ILE A 20 -9.24 -20.33 6.28
N ASP A 21 -9.26 -19.66 5.14
CA ASP A 21 -8.34 -19.96 4.02
C ASP A 21 -6.87 -19.77 4.43
N THR A 22 -6.57 -18.70 5.17
CA THR A 22 -5.22 -18.44 5.69
C THR A 22 -4.80 -19.51 6.71
N LEU A 23 -5.73 -19.93 7.59
CA LEU A 23 -5.49 -20.98 8.56
C LEU A 23 -5.20 -22.34 7.89
N GLU A 24 -5.99 -22.72 6.88
CA GLU A 24 -5.78 -23.98 6.16
C GLU A 24 -4.50 -23.96 5.33
N ALA A 25 -4.15 -22.83 4.71
CA ALA A 25 -2.86 -22.66 4.03
C ALA A 25 -1.68 -22.83 5.01
N LEU A 26 -1.78 -22.25 6.20
CA LEU A 26 -0.77 -22.39 7.27
C LEU A 26 -0.65 -23.85 7.74
N LYS A 27 -1.77 -24.54 8.01
CA LYS A 27 -1.77 -25.96 8.38
C LYS A 27 -1.18 -26.84 7.27
N TYR A 28 -1.50 -26.53 6.00
CA TYR A 28 -0.90 -27.24 4.87
C TYR A 28 0.63 -27.08 4.89
N ALA A 29 1.14 -25.85 5.03
CA ALA A 29 2.57 -25.60 5.08
C ALA A 29 3.28 -26.35 6.21
N LYS A 30 2.67 -26.40 7.40
CA LYS A 30 3.20 -27.18 8.53
C LYS A 30 3.25 -28.67 8.26
N ARG A 31 2.23 -29.23 7.58
CA ARG A 31 2.25 -30.66 7.17
C ARG A 31 3.38 -30.96 6.18
N GLN A 32 3.84 -29.98 5.41
CA GLN A 32 5.01 -30.09 4.53
C GLN A 32 6.36 -29.83 5.25
N GLY A 33 6.35 -29.60 6.57
CA GLY A 33 7.54 -29.37 7.38
C GLY A 33 8.02 -27.91 7.46
N ALA A 34 7.32 -26.95 6.86
CA ALA A 34 7.69 -25.55 6.90
C ALA A 34 7.56 -24.96 8.31
N LYS A 35 8.39 -23.96 8.61
CA LYS A 35 8.20 -23.09 9.78
C LYS A 35 7.20 -22.00 9.45
N CYS A 36 6.33 -21.70 10.42
CA CYS A 36 5.26 -20.73 10.23
C CYS A 36 5.38 -19.56 11.22
N LEU A 37 5.52 -18.36 10.67
CA LEU A 37 5.41 -17.09 11.38
C LEU A 37 4.06 -16.47 11.05
N SER A 38 3.36 -15.91 12.03
CA SER A 38 2.17 -15.11 11.75
C SER A 38 2.30 -13.66 12.22
N VAL A 39 1.73 -12.74 11.44
CA VAL A 39 1.57 -11.32 11.79
C VAL A 39 0.08 -11.07 12.00
N ILE A 40 -0.34 -10.85 13.25
CA ILE A 40 -1.75 -10.90 13.68
C ILE A 40 -2.03 -9.76 14.66
N ASN A 41 -3.27 -9.26 14.64
CA ASN A 41 -3.70 -8.28 15.63
C ASN A 41 -4.39 -8.91 16.85
N VAL A 42 -5.20 -9.97 16.66
CA VAL A 42 -5.98 -10.57 17.74
C VAL A 42 -5.19 -11.68 18.45
N LYS A 43 -4.91 -11.46 19.74
CA LYS A 43 -4.20 -12.43 20.58
C LYS A 43 -5.07 -13.69 20.77
N GLY A 44 -4.42 -14.86 20.77
CA GLY A 44 -5.06 -16.14 21.02
C GLY A 44 -6.00 -16.63 19.90
N SER A 45 -5.96 -16.01 18.72
CA SER A 45 -6.72 -16.45 17.56
C SER A 45 -6.26 -17.81 17.04
N SER A 46 -7.06 -18.44 16.16
CA SER A 46 -6.77 -19.77 15.61
C SER A 46 -5.45 -19.84 14.88
N ILE A 47 -5.15 -18.83 14.03
CA ILE A 47 -3.87 -18.75 13.33
C ILE A 47 -2.71 -18.54 14.32
N ALA A 48 -2.91 -17.71 15.38
CA ALA A 48 -1.88 -17.52 16.40
C ALA A 48 -1.52 -18.80 17.14
N ARG A 49 -2.53 -19.62 17.50
CA ARG A 49 -2.32 -20.91 18.18
C ARG A 49 -1.64 -21.94 17.31
N GLU A 50 -1.89 -21.89 15.99
CA GLU A 50 -1.34 -22.85 15.03
C GLU A 50 0.10 -22.50 14.60
N SER A 51 0.51 -21.23 14.70
CA SER A 51 1.82 -20.75 14.25
C SER A 51 2.96 -21.15 15.17
N ASP A 52 4.17 -21.37 14.63
CA ASP A 52 5.38 -21.60 15.44
C ASP A 52 5.86 -20.29 16.09
N TYR A 53 5.67 -19.15 15.40
CA TYR A 53 6.04 -17.82 15.87
C TYR A 53 4.93 -16.82 15.57
N VAL A 54 4.72 -15.86 16.47
CA VAL A 54 3.68 -14.84 16.31
C VAL A 54 4.25 -13.44 16.58
N LEU A 55 3.99 -12.51 15.67
CA LEU A 55 4.18 -11.09 15.87
C LEU A 55 2.82 -10.40 15.92
N TYR A 56 2.60 -9.61 16.97
CA TYR A 56 1.34 -8.89 17.15
C TYR A 56 1.49 -7.43 16.69
N THR A 57 0.53 -6.96 15.91
CA THR A 57 0.52 -5.57 15.38
C THR A 57 0.16 -4.55 16.45
N ALA A 58 -0.49 -4.97 17.53
CA ALA A 58 -0.97 -4.11 18.62
C ALA A 58 -1.83 -2.91 18.16
N ALA A 59 -2.56 -3.06 17.03
CA ALA A 59 -3.38 -2.00 16.45
C ALA A 59 -4.67 -1.69 17.25
N GLY A 60 -4.96 -2.48 18.30
CA GLY A 60 -6.25 -2.43 18.99
C GLY A 60 -7.39 -2.97 18.10
N PRO A 61 -8.66 -2.84 18.56
CA PRO A 61 -9.81 -3.35 17.78
C PRO A 61 -9.96 -2.58 16.44
N GLU A 62 -10.07 -3.31 15.35
CA GLU A 62 -10.49 -2.79 14.04
C GLU A 62 -12.00 -2.94 13.94
N ILE A 63 -12.72 -1.82 13.91
CA ILE A 63 -14.19 -1.82 13.95
C ILE A 63 -14.77 -1.77 12.53
N ALA A 64 -14.08 -1.10 11.60
CA ALA A 64 -14.53 -1.00 10.22
C ALA A 64 -14.30 -2.33 9.46
N VAL A 65 -15.26 -2.69 8.60
CA VAL A 65 -15.12 -3.83 7.68
C VAL A 65 -13.99 -3.55 6.69
N ALA A 66 -13.97 -2.37 6.10
CA ALA A 66 -12.87 -1.88 5.28
C ALA A 66 -11.69 -1.53 6.20
N SER A 67 -10.77 -2.48 6.39
CA SER A 67 -9.62 -2.34 7.28
C SER A 67 -8.72 -1.17 6.87
N THR A 68 -8.33 -0.34 7.83
CA THR A 68 -7.43 0.81 7.62
C THR A 68 -6.16 0.72 8.45
N LYS A 69 -6.25 0.95 9.76
CA LYS A 69 -5.06 0.90 10.64
C LYS A 69 -4.42 -0.49 10.73
N ALA A 70 -5.19 -1.57 10.57
CA ALA A 70 -4.62 -2.91 10.58
C ALA A 70 -3.63 -3.10 9.42
N TYR A 71 -3.94 -2.59 8.23
CA TYR A 71 -3.02 -2.62 7.09
C TYR A 71 -1.71 -1.87 7.38
N THR A 72 -1.79 -0.62 7.84
CA THR A 72 -0.59 0.19 8.10
C THR A 72 0.25 -0.37 9.25
N THR A 73 -0.37 -0.95 10.28
CA THR A 73 0.38 -1.59 11.38
C THR A 73 1.01 -2.92 10.97
N GLN A 74 0.38 -3.70 10.10
CA GLN A 74 1.00 -4.89 9.49
C GLN A 74 2.25 -4.50 8.70
N LEU A 75 2.17 -3.47 7.85
CA LEU A 75 3.34 -2.96 7.14
C LEU A 75 4.45 -2.53 8.10
N SER A 76 4.11 -1.81 9.18
CA SER A 76 5.09 -1.38 10.19
C SER A 76 5.82 -2.57 10.84
N VAL A 77 5.10 -3.67 11.12
CA VAL A 77 5.72 -4.91 11.61
C VAL A 77 6.68 -5.49 10.57
N PHE A 78 6.31 -5.48 9.27
CA PHE A 78 7.22 -5.94 8.22
C PHE A 78 8.48 -5.08 8.09
N TYR A 79 8.38 -3.75 8.23
CA TYR A 79 9.56 -2.89 8.29
C TYR A 79 10.50 -3.30 9.43
N LEU A 80 9.98 -3.59 10.62
CA LEU A 80 10.78 -4.07 11.75
C LEU A 80 11.42 -5.44 11.49
N VAL A 81 10.66 -6.37 10.89
CA VAL A 81 11.18 -7.69 10.50
C VAL A 81 12.32 -7.55 9.48
N VAL A 82 12.13 -6.71 8.44
CA VAL A 82 13.15 -6.46 7.41
C VAL A 82 14.41 -5.85 8.03
N ALA A 83 14.27 -4.83 8.88
CA ALA A 83 15.41 -4.21 9.56
C ALA A 83 16.19 -5.23 10.40
N LYS A 84 15.48 -6.07 11.17
CA LYS A 84 16.10 -7.13 11.99
C LYS A 84 16.79 -8.18 11.12
N MET A 85 16.17 -8.63 10.05
CA MET A 85 16.76 -9.60 9.12
C MET A 85 17.97 -9.05 8.40
N ALA A 86 17.93 -7.78 7.96
CA ALA A 86 19.05 -7.12 7.30
C ALA A 86 20.26 -7.01 8.25
N LEU A 87 20.03 -6.66 9.53
CA LEU A 87 21.07 -6.62 10.55
C LEU A 87 21.67 -8.02 10.79
N LEU A 88 20.84 -9.04 11.00
CA LEU A 88 21.30 -10.40 11.30
C LEU A 88 22.06 -11.03 10.13
N ARG A 89 21.76 -10.65 8.90
CA ARG A 89 22.45 -11.12 7.69
C ARG A 89 23.67 -10.26 7.31
N GLY A 90 23.98 -9.22 8.08
CA GLY A 90 25.09 -8.30 7.80
C GLY A 90 24.86 -7.42 6.55
N VAL A 91 23.62 -7.29 6.08
CA VAL A 91 23.24 -6.38 4.98
C VAL A 91 23.22 -4.93 5.47
N TYR A 92 22.72 -4.72 6.70
CA TYR A 92 22.78 -3.43 7.40
C TYR A 92 23.76 -3.51 8.57
N THR A 93 24.48 -2.41 8.79
CA THR A 93 25.20 -2.17 10.04
C THR A 93 24.22 -1.80 11.16
N GLU A 94 24.69 -1.78 12.41
CA GLU A 94 23.88 -1.28 13.52
C GLU A 94 23.45 0.19 13.31
N GLU A 95 24.31 1.03 12.76
CA GLU A 95 24.01 2.44 12.48
C GLU A 95 22.95 2.59 11.40
N GLN A 96 23.06 1.83 10.29
CA GLN A 96 22.04 1.80 9.24
C GLN A 96 20.70 1.32 9.78
N THR A 97 20.71 0.28 10.64
CA THR A 97 19.50 -0.22 11.28
C THR A 97 18.86 0.84 12.18
N LYS A 98 19.67 1.56 12.99
CA LYS A 98 19.17 2.67 13.82
C LYS A 98 18.57 3.79 12.99
N SER A 99 19.24 4.18 11.90
CA SER A 99 18.72 5.20 10.96
C SER A 99 17.39 4.78 10.32
N PHE A 100 17.29 3.52 9.90
CA PHE A 100 16.06 2.96 9.34
C PHE A 100 14.90 2.97 10.35
N ILE A 101 15.15 2.58 11.60
CA ILE A 101 14.16 2.61 12.68
C ILE A 101 13.76 4.06 13.00
N ALA A 102 14.70 4.98 13.07
CA ALA A 102 14.40 6.40 13.33
C ALA A 102 13.49 7.00 12.24
N GLU A 103 13.68 6.61 10.98
CA GLU A 103 12.78 7.05 9.90
C GLU A 103 11.39 6.41 10.03
N LEU A 104 11.30 5.14 10.44
CA LEU A 104 10.01 4.49 10.73
C LEU A 104 9.27 5.19 11.91
N GLU A 105 9.99 5.63 12.93
CA GLU A 105 9.43 6.37 14.07
C GLU A 105 8.85 7.75 13.69
N ARG A 106 9.29 8.34 12.57
CA ARG A 106 8.74 9.59 12.02
C ARG A 106 7.41 9.40 11.31
N VAL A 107 7.08 8.18 10.89
CA VAL A 107 5.87 7.89 10.10
C VAL A 107 4.59 8.46 10.72
N PRO A 108 4.30 8.32 12.03
CA PRO A 108 3.09 8.86 12.63
C PRO A 108 2.95 10.38 12.45
N GLU A 109 4.04 11.14 12.58
CA GLU A 109 4.03 12.59 12.35
C GLU A 109 3.71 12.92 10.89
N VAL A 110 4.30 12.19 9.96
CA VAL A 110 4.07 12.39 8.51
C VAL A 110 2.63 12.02 8.14
N MET A 111 2.10 10.92 8.69
CA MET A 111 0.69 10.54 8.53
C MET A 111 -0.25 11.63 9.07
N GLN A 112 0.07 12.24 10.22
CA GLN A 112 -0.73 13.33 10.77
C GLN A 112 -0.82 14.52 9.80
N LYS A 113 0.28 14.87 9.14
CA LYS A 113 0.28 15.92 8.10
C LYS A 113 -0.58 15.56 6.88
N VAL A 114 -0.66 14.27 6.54
CA VAL A 114 -1.58 13.79 5.49
C VAL A 114 -3.04 13.92 5.94
N LEU A 115 -3.36 13.60 7.20
CA LEU A 115 -4.72 13.76 7.74
C LEU A 115 -5.19 15.22 7.73
N GLU A 116 -4.28 16.19 7.83
CA GLU A 116 -4.60 17.61 7.71
C GLU A 116 -5.11 17.98 6.31
N LYS A 117 -4.72 17.23 5.27
CA LYS A 117 -5.16 17.41 3.88
C LYS A 117 -6.53 16.78 3.56
N ARG A 118 -7.21 16.20 4.55
CA ARG A 118 -8.50 15.51 4.37
C ARG A 118 -9.56 16.35 3.64
N ARG A 119 -9.55 17.69 3.82
CA ARG A 119 -10.52 18.58 3.16
C ARG A 119 -10.27 18.66 1.65
N ASP A 120 -9.01 18.76 1.25
CA ASP A 120 -8.63 18.84 -0.17
C ASP A 120 -8.92 17.51 -0.86
N ILE A 121 -8.58 16.39 -0.21
CA ILE A 121 -8.88 15.05 -0.71
C ILE A 121 -10.40 14.84 -0.82
N HIS A 122 -11.18 15.29 0.17
CA HIS A 122 -12.65 15.21 0.11
C HIS A 122 -13.26 16.00 -1.05
N VAL A 123 -12.68 17.15 -1.42
CA VAL A 123 -13.12 17.90 -2.62
C VAL A 123 -12.89 17.11 -3.89
N ILE A 124 -11.78 16.38 -3.98
CA ILE A 124 -11.48 15.49 -5.09
C ILE A 124 -12.43 14.29 -5.09
N ALA A 125 -12.62 13.64 -3.95
CA ALA A 125 -13.52 12.51 -3.80
C ALA A 125 -14.94 12.82 -4.31
N LYS A 126 -15.45 14.01 -4.01
CA LYS A 126 -16.76 14.46 -4.52
C LYS A 126 -16.85 14.52 -6.04
N LYS A 127 -15.76 14.79 -6.74
CA LYS A 127 -15.76 14.88 -8.21
C LYS A 127 -15.79 13.50 -8.86
N ILE A 128 -15.26 12.48 -8.19
CA ILE A 128 -15.21 11.11 -8.70
C ILE A 128 -16.39 10.25 -8.19
N LEU A 129 -17.24 10.79 -7.31
CA LEU A 129 -18.31 10.03 -6.66
C LEU A 129 -19.32 9.38 -7.65
N GLU A 130 -19.56 10.04 -8.77
CA GLU A 130 -20.50 9.55 -9.81
C GLU A 130 -19.80 8.68 -10.87
N ALA A 131 -18.50 8.42 -10.72
CA ALA A 131 -17.76 7.59 -11.66
C ALA A 131 -18.23 6.13 -11.55
N LYS A 132 -18.40 5.47 -12.71
CA LYS A 132 -18.68 4.03 -12.77
C LYS A 132 -17.40 3.21 -12.68
N ASP A 133 -16.37 3.70 -13.35
CA ASP A 133 -15.06 3.09 -13.46
C ASP A 133 -13.97 4.10 -13.08
N LEU A 134 -12.95 3.64 -12.39
CA LEU A 134 -11.80 4.44 -11.99
C LEU A 134 -10.53 3.59 -12.14
N PHE A 135 -9.49 4.19 -12.71
CA PHE A 135 -8.20 3.52 -12.82
C PHE A 135 -7.21 4.11 -11.82
N MET A 136 -6.38 3.24 -11.25
CA MET A 136 -5.27 3.64 -10.40
C MET A 136 -3.95 3.21 -11.05
N ILE A 137 -3.00 4.11 -11.17
CA ILE A 137 -1.72 3.83 -11.84
C ILE A 137 -0.53 4.24 -11.00
N GLY A 138 0.49 3.40 -10.96
CA GLY A 138 1.73 3.64 -10.21
C GLY A 138 2.84 2.68 -10.61
N ARG A 139 4.04 2.91 -10.12
CA ARG A 139 5.21 2.06 -10.35
C ARG A 139 5.81 1.61 -9.03
N GLY A 140 6.40 0.40 -9.01
CA GLY A 140 7.08 -0.11 -7.84
C GLY A 140 6.18 -0.12 -6.60
N LEU A 141 6.61 0.52 -5.52
CA LEU A 141 5.86 0.60 -4.27
C LEU A 141 4.52 1.35 -4.45
N ASP A 142 4.49 2.37 -5.29
CA ASP A 142 3.25 3.13 -5.57
C ASP A 142 2.17 2.24 -6.19
N TYR A 143 2.53 1.35 -7.11
CA TYR A 143 1.59 0.37 -7.63
C TYR A 143 1.05 -0.55 -6.52
N SER A 144 1.91 -1.01 -5.62
CA SER A 144 1.50 -1.92 -4.55
C SER A 144 0.49 -1.29 -3.60
N ILE A 145 0.65 -0.01 -3.24
CA ILE A 145 -0.33 0.69 -2.39
C ILE A 145 -1.63 1.03 -3.13
N LEU A 146 -1.56 1.23 -4.44
CA LEU A 146 -2.75 1.49 -5.25
C LEU A 146 -3.64 0.25 -5.39
N LEU A 147 -3.08 -0.96 -5.32
CA LEU A 147 -3.87 -2.20 -5.20
C LEU A 147 -4.75 -2.16 -3.94
N GLU A 148 -4.18 -1.77 -2.80
CA GLU A 148 -4.93 -1.59 -1.54
C GLU A 148 -5.93 -0.42 -1.65
N GLY A 149 -5.52 0.71 -2.20
CA GLY A 149 -6.39 1.86 -2.44
C GLY A 149 -7.61 1.50 -3.30
N SER A 150 -7.40 0.77 -4.40
CA SER A 150 -8.46 0.27 -5.26
C SER A 150 -9.41 -0.68 -4.51
N LEU A 151 -8.86 -1.57 -3.67
CA LEU A 151 -9.68 -2.45 -2.83
C LEU A 151 -10.56 -1.64 -1.87
N LYS A 152 -9.98 -0.66 -1.16
CA LYS A 152 -10.74 0.21 -0.23
C LYS A 152 -11.82 1.00 -0.95
N LEU A 153 -11.52 1.54 -2.11
CA LEU A 153 -12.51 2.28 -2.90
C LEU A 153 -13.70 1.38 -3.29
N LYS A 154 -13.44 0.17 -3.75
CA LYS A 154 -14.50 -0.81 -4.07
C LYS A 154 -15.36 -1.16 -2.86
N GLU A 155 -14.72 -1.42 -1.71
CA GLU A 155 -15.41 -1.82 -0.48
C GLU A 155 -16.32 -0.71 0.09
N VAL A 156 -15.92 0.56 -0.05
CA VAL A 156 -16.59 1.70 0.59
C VAL A 156 -17.57 2.40 -0.34
N SER A 157 -17.18 2.62 -1.61
CA SER A 157 -17.95 3.42 -2.57
C SER A 157 -18.73 2.61 -3.59
N TYR A 158 -18.41 1.33 -3.76
CA TYR A 158 -18.92 0.44 -4.83
C TYR A 158 -18.55 0.89 -6.24
N ILE A 159 -17.66 1.87 -6.41
CA ILE A 159 -17.10 2.25 -7.70
C ILE A 159 -16.19 1.11 -8.17
N HIS A 160 -16.37 0.64 -9.40
CA HIS A 160 -15.45 -0.30 -10.01
C HIS A 160 -14.08 0.38 -10.19
N SER A 161 -13.04 -0.16 -9.57
CA SER A 161 -11.70 0.39 -9.67
C SER A 161 -10.67 -0.70 -9.92
N GLU A 162 -9.69 -0.40 -10.77
CA GLU A 162 -8.58 -1.29 -11.06
C GLU A 162 -7.24 -0.55 -10.92
N ALA A 163 -6.29 -1.20 -10.25
CA ALA A 163 -4.92 -0.70 -10.14
C ALA A 163 -4.01 -1.42 -11.13
N TYR A 164 -3.23 -0.65 -11.89
CA TYR A 164 -2.27 -1.16 -12.87
C TYR A 164 -0.86 -0.63 -12.59
N ALA A 165 0.12 -1.48 -12.81
CA ALA A 165 1.47 -0.97 -13.00
C ALA A 165 1.47 -0.10 -14.27
N SER A 166 1.85 1.18 -14.16
CA SER A 166 1.65 2.18 -15.23
C SER A 166 2.27 1.76 -16.56
N GLY A 167 3.38 1.01 -16.53
CA GLY A 167 4.00 0.47 -17.74
C GLY A 167 3.16 -0.57 -18.47
N GLU A 168 2.32 -1.31 -17.73
CA GLU A 168 1.49 -2.39 -18.27
C GLU A 168 0.19 -1.88 -18.90
N LEU A 169 -0.19 -0.63 -18.62
CA LEU A 169 -1.43 -0.04 -19.13
C LEU A 169 -1.51 -0.07 -20.66
N LYS A 170 -0.36 0.09 -21.33
CA LYS A 170 -0.22 0.08 -22.79
C LYS A 170 -0.60 -1.25 -23.45
N HIS A 171 -0.56 -2.34 -22.71
CA HIS A 171 -0.77 -3.70 -23.21
C HIS A 171 -2.25 -4.11 -23.28
N GLY A 172 -3.15 -3.13 -23.27
CA GLY A 172 -4.59 -3.34 -23.44
C GLY A 172 -5.47 -2.39 -22.63
N PRO A 173 -5.32 -2.33 -21.28
CA PRO A 173 -6.23 -1.58 -20.41
C PRO A 173 -6.36 -0.09 -20.75
N ILE A 174 -5.33 0.51 -21.35
CA ILE A 174 -5.37 1.91 -21.80
C ILE A 174 -6.52 2.20 -22.80
N ALA A 175 -7.05 1.17 -23.48
CA ALA A 175 -8.20 1.31 -24.37
C ALA A 175 -9.49 1.68 -23.63
N LEU A 176 -9.57 1.38 -22.33
CA LEU A 176 -10.72 1.70 -21.48
C LEU A 176 -10.71 3.16 -21.00
N ILE A 177 -9.57 3.84 -21.15
CA ILE A 177 -9.45 5.25 -20.78
C ILE A 177 -9.99 6.12 -21.90
N THR A 178 -11.07 6.82 -21.59
CA THR A 178 -11.78 7.76 -22.47
C THR A 178 -11.91 9.13 -21.81
N THR A 179 -12.54 10.07 -22.49
CA THR A 179 -12.75 11.44 -21.97
C THR A 179 -13.45 11.41 -20.61
N ASN A 180 -12.89 12.13 -19.64
CA ASN A 180 -13.36 12.25 -18.25
C ASN A 180 -13.28 10.94 -17.43
N THR A 181 -12.57 9.91 -17.90
CA THR A 181 -12.29 8.74 -17.06
C THR A 181 -11.36 9.15 -15.90
N PRO A 182 -11.77 8.99 -14.63
CA PRO A 182 -10.92 9.31 -13.49
C PRO A 182 -9.72 8.37 -13.42
N VAL A 183 -8.54 8.94 -13.31
CA VAL A 183 -7.30 8.19 -13.10
C VAL A 183 -6.57 8.75 -11.88
N VAL A 184 -6.43 7.92 -10.86
CA VAL A 184 -5.63 8.23 -9.66
C VAL A 184 -4.21 7.74 -9.88
N ALA A 185 -3.25 8.63 -9.78
CA ALA A 185 -1.82 8.30 -9.91
C ALA A 185 -1.08 8.63 -8.60
N THR A 186 -0.07 7.83 -8.27
CA THR A 186 0.81 8.08 -7.12
C THR A 186 2.27 8.13 -7.57
N VAL A 187 3.00 9.16 -7.13
CA VAL A 187 4.41 9.41 -7.46
C VAL A 187 5.18 9.74 -6.19
N THR A 188 5.76 8.73 -5.55
CA THR A 188 6.53 8.90 -4.30
C THR A 188 7.99 8.48 -4.43
N GLN A 189 8.37 7.79 -5.50
CA GLN A 189 9.70 7.25 -5.73
C GLN A 189 10.47 8.08 -6.76
N GLU A 190 11.52 8.78 -6.32
CA GLU A 190 12.31 9.67 -7.17
C GLU A 190 12.85 8.97 -8.42
N LYS A 191 13.41 7.77 -8.27
CA LYS A 191 14.00 7.00 -9.40
C LYS A 191 13.00 6.61 -10.48
N LEU A 192 11.71 6.56 -10.15
CA LEU A 192 10.63 6.13 -11.05
C LEU A 192 9.80 7.31 -11.59
N MET A 193 9.95 8.50 -11.00
CA MET A 193 9.17 9.70 -11.28
C MET A 193 9.05 10.02 -12.78
N SER A 194 10.17 10.11 -13.50
CA SER A 194 10.15 10.50 -14.91
C SER A 194 9.33 9.54 -15.78
N LYS A 195 9.43 8.23 -15.50
CA LYS A 195 8.68 7.21 -16.22
C LYS A 195 7.19 7.25 -15.84
N GLU A 196 6.88 7.49 -14.56
CA GLU A 196 5.50 7.61 -14.09
C GLU A 196 4.82 8.83 -14.70
N LEU A 197 5.45 10.00 -14.66
CA LEU A 197 4.91 11.23 -15.28
C LEU A 197 4.70 11.07 -16.78
N SER A 198 5.55 10.31 -17.48
CA SER A 198 5.35 9.99 -18.90
C SER A 198 4.07 9.16 -19.12
N ASN A 199 3.81 8.17 -18.26
CA ASN A 199 2.57 7.37 -18.36
C ASN A 199 1.33 8.19 -18.00
N ILE A 200 1.41 9.08 -17.00
CA ILE A 200 0.34 10.01 -16.65
C ILE A 200 -0.01 10.93 -17.84
N LYS A 201 0.99 11.50 -18.51
CA LYS A 201 0.78 12.30 -19.72
C LYS A 201 0.10 11.51 -20.85
N GLU A 202 0.43 10.24 -20.98
CA GLU A 202 -0.17 9.38 -22.00
C GLU A 202 -1.67 9.13 -21.73
N VAL A 203 -2.06 8.81 -20.51
CA VAL A 203 -3.49 8.65 -20.16
C VAL A 203 -4.23 9.98 -20.21
N LYS A 204 -3.59 11.09 -19.83
CA LYS A 204 -4.13 12.45 -19.96
C LYS A 204 -4.43 12.79 -21.44
N SER A 205 -3.54 12.43 -22.37
CA SER A 205 -3.74 12.68 -23.80
C SER A 205 -4.96 11.95 -24.39
N ARG A 206 -5.48 10.92 -23.69
CA ARG A 206 -6.72 10.22 -24.03
C ARG A 206 -7.97 10.84 -23.39
N GLY A 207 -7.77 11.93 -22.63
CA GLY A 207 -8.87 12.66 -21.99
C GLY A 207 -9.16 12.24 -20.55
N ALA A 208 -8.26 11.51 -19.90
CA ALA A 208 -8.41 11.16 -18.48
C ALA A 208 -8.43 12.41 -17.58
N ASP A 209 -9.24 12.34 -16.51
CA ASP A 209 -9.19 13.28 -15.39
C ASP A 209 -8.19 12.77 -14.36
N ILE A 210 -7.08 13.49 -14.22
CA ILE A 210 -5.96 13.05 -13.38
C ILE A 210 -6.07 13.59 -11.96
N VAL A 211 -6.09 12.66 -10.99
CA VAL A 211 -5.85 12.92 -9.57
C VAL A 211 -4.45 12.42 -9.23
N LEU A 212 -3.57 13.30 -8.83
CA LEU A 212 -2.16 13.00 -8.60
C LEU A 212 -1.79 13.16 -7.12
N PHE A 213 -1.46 12.06 -6.46
CA PHE A 213 -0.78 12.06 -5.16
C PHE A 213 0.73 12.03 -5.41
N ILE A 214 1.44 13.07 -4.99
CA ILE A 214 2.87 13.21 -5.28
C ILE A 214 3.64 13.66 -4.04
N LYS A 215 4.81 13.07 -3.80
CA LYS A 215 5.74 13.54 -2.77
C LYS A 215 6.14 15.00 -3.05
N GLU A 216 6.10 15.87 -2.05
CA GLU A 216 6.26 17.33 -2.22
C GLU A 216 7.57 17.69 -2.91
N ALA A 217 8.68 17.04 -2.54
CA ALA A 217 10.00 17.24 -3.18
C ALA A 217 10.01 16.91 -4.67
N LEU A 218 9.06 16.09 -5.16
CA LEU A 218 8.94 15.68 -6.56
C LEU A 218 7.92 16.54 -7.34
N SER A 219 7.24 17.47 -6.68
CA SER A 219 6.11 18.22 -7.25
C SER A 219 6.48 19.46 -8.05
N GLY A 220 7.65 19.53 -8.67
CA GLY A 220 8.12 20.66 -9.47
C GLY A 220 7.08 21.24 -10.43
N ASP A 221 7.44 21.55 -11.66
CA ASP A 221 6.51 22.08 -12.68
C ASP A 221 5.58 20.97 -13.19
N LEU A 222 4.41 20.86 -12.56
CA LEU A 222 3.34 19.95 -12.95
C LEU A 222 2.34 20.65 -13.88
N ASP A 223 1.64 19.83 -14.67
CA ASP A 223 0.53 20.29 -15.49
C ASP A 223 -0.58 20.87 -14.58
N THR A 224 -1.05 22.07 -14.90
CA THR A 224 -2.09 22.78 -14.14
C THR A 224 -3.47 22.14 -14.24
N GLU A 225 -3.66 21.22 -15.19
CA GLU A 225 -4.91 20.47 -15.34
C GLU A 225 -5.02 19.27 -14.37
N TYR A 226 -3.94 18.89 -13.68
CA TYR A 226 -3.99 17.81 -12.68
C TYR A 226 -4.60 18.31 -11.38
N GLN A 227 -5.39 17.44 -10.73
CA GLN A 227 -5.82 17.64 -9.36
C GLN A 227 -4.73 17.07 -8.44
N VAL A 228 -3.88 17.95 -7.90
CA VAL A 228 -2.66 17.53 -7.20
C VAL A 228 -2.85 17.57 -5.68
N ILE A 229 -2.52 16.48 -5.01
CA ILE A 229 -2.33 16.38 -3.56
C ILE A 229 -0.85 16.13 -3.29
N LYS A 230 -0.18 17.13 -2.70
CA LYS A 230 1.21 17.00 -2.29
C LYS A 230 1.29 16.24 -0.97
N LEU A 231 2.05 15.15 -0.96
CA LEU A 231 2.32 14.35 0.24
C LEU A 231 3.60 14.87 0.91
N PRO A 232 3.67 14.88 2.26
CA PRO A 232 4.89 15.26 2.97
C PRO A 232 6.08 14.38 2.61
N ASP A 233 7.29 14.93 2.74
CA ASP A 233 8.51 14.23 2.37
C ASP A 233 8.97 13.21 3.42
N MET A 234 9.33 12.04 2.91
CA MET A 234 10.01 10.94 3.59
C MET A 234 10.96 10.22 2.64
N GLN A 235 11.79 9.30 3.14
CA GLN A 235 12.50 8.37 2.27
C GLN A 235 11.50 7.53 1.48
N ASP A 236 11.82 7.24 0.21
CA ASP A 236 10.88 6.65 -0.77
C ASP A 236 10.24 5.34 -0.25
N GLU A 237 11.02 4.48 0.39
CA GLU A 237 10.55 3.20 0.92
C GLU A 237 9.52 3.33 2.05
N PHE A 238 9.52 4.42 2.81
CA PHE A 238 8.56 4.67 3.88
C PHE A 238 7.30 5.41 3.41
N MET A 239 7.33 5.99 2.20
CA MET A 239 6.19 6.70 1.64
C MET A 239 4.94 5.82 1.46
N VAL A 240 5.11 4.50 1.43
CA VAL A 240 4.01 3.52 1.40
C VAL A 240 2.98 3.80 2.50
N LEU A 241 3.43 4.13 3.71
CA LEU A 241 2.56 4.32 4.87
C LEU A 241 1.73 5.63 4.78
N PRO A 242 2.33 6.84 4.61
CA PRO A 242 1.54 8.05 4.47
C PRO A 242 0.71 8.11 3.18
N ALA A 243 1.19 7.53 2.07
CA ALA A 243 0.43 7.47 0.83
C ALA A 243 -0.81 6.55 0.96
N SER A 244 -0.69 5.44 1.71
CA SER A 244 -1.86 4.60 2.03
C SER A 244 -2.93 5.37 2.79
N VAL A 245 -2.55 6.22 3.76
CA VAL A 245 -3.51 7.08 4.49
C VAL A 245 -4.20 8.06 3.53
N ALA A 246 -3.47 8.65 2.59
CA ALA A 246 -4.06 9.55 1.60
C ALA A 246 -5.10 8.85 0.72
N LEU A 247 -4.83 7.61 0.29
CA LEU A 247 -5.78 6.79 -0.48
C LEU A 247 -6.98 6.33 0.36
N GLN A 248 -6.80 6.12 1.67
CA GLN A 248 -7.91 5.80 2.60
C GLN A 248 -8.81 7.01 2.86
N LEU A 249 -8.34 8.23 2.62
CA LEU A 249 -9.12 9.47 2.75
C LEU A 249 -9.89 9.80 1.46
N LEU A 250 -9.48 9.25 0.32
CA LEU A 250 -10.13 9.40 -0.98
C LEU A 250 -11.39 8.56 -1.03
#